data_59addda9e9fb71d517619d680d60bbc7
#
_entry.id   59addda9e9fb71d517619d680d60bbc7
#
_cell.length_a   1.000
_cell.length_b   1.000
_cell.length_c   1.000
_cell.angle_alpha   90.00
_cell.angle_beta   90.00
_cell.angle_gamma   90.00
#
_symmetry.space_group_name_H-M   'P 1'
#
loop_
_entity.id
_entity.type
_entity.pdbx_description
1 polymer ?
#
loop_
_entity_poly.entity_id
_entity_poly.type
_entity_poly.pdbx_seq_one_letter_code
_entity_poly.pdbx_strand_id
1 'polypeptide(L)'
;MDLETLTQKFQSYSGLVLVFFIAVHLAGIIFAGINPDAFEIYASNLHSSLFLPYFEILLASTFIIHIFLTLKKVLKNRSSGNKAILKTRRNDYLGVLSSKVQPFSGIILASFLIIHLFQLRFPRPEDSFELSTLKNKLEGGHILVLYS
;
A
#
# COMPACT_ATOMS: atom_id res chain seq x y z
N MET A 1 -8.51 0.17 -29.41
CA MET A 1 -7.72 0.55 -28.21
C MET A 1 -6.80 -0.62 -27.93
N ASP A 2 -5.49 -0.39 -28.05
CA ASP A 2 -4.51 -1.47 -27.95
C ASP A 2 -4.42 -2.01 -26.53
N LEU A 3 -4.16 -3.32 -26.44
CA LEU A 3 -4.04 -4.03 -25.15
C LEU A 3 -2.99 -3.39 -24.22
N GLU A 4 -1.92 -2.85 -24.80
CA GLU A 4 -0.88 -2.12 -24.05
C GLU A 4 -1.40 -0.83 -23.41
N THR A 5 -2.17 -0.05 -24.14
CA THR A 5 -2.79 1.19 -23.64
C THR A 5 -3.78 0.89 -22.51
N LEU A 6 -4.56 -0.20 -22.63
CA LEU A 6 -5.47 -0.64 -21.59
C LEU A 6 -4.72 -1.03 -20.32
N THR A 7 -3.67 -1.85 -20.45
CA THR A 7 -2.83 -2.29 -19.33
C THR A 7 -2.18 -1.10 -18.61
N GLN A 8 -1.70 -0.10 -19.35
CA GLN A 8 -1.10 1.11 -18.76
C GLN A 8 -2.13 1.93 -17.98
N LYS A 9 -3.36 2.07 -18.50
CA LYS A 9 -4.45 2.75 -17.81
C LYS A 9 -4.83 2.02 -16.52
N PHE A 10 -5.00 0.70 -16.58
CA PHE A 10 -5.29 -0.11 -15.37
C PHE A 10 -4.19 0.02 -14.32
N GLN A 11 -2.92 -0.01 -14.73
CA GLN A 11 -1.79 0.19 -13.82
C GLN A 11 -1.83 1.57 -13.16
N SER A 12 -2.13 2.62 -13.91
CA SER A 12 -2.21 3.99 -13.39
C SER A 12 -3.39 4.17 -12.43
N TYR A 13 -4.57 3.69 -12.80
CA TYR A 13 -5.75 3.80 -11.94
C TYR A 13 -5.62 2.98 -10.66
N SER A 14 -5.12 1.75 -10.74
CA SER A 14 -4.87 0.94 -9.55
C SER A 14 -3.85 1.59 -8.61
N GLY A 15 -2.78 2.18 -9.16
CA GLY A 15 -1.83 2.95 -8.37
C GLY A 15 -2.46 4.17 -7.69
N LEU A 16 -3.31 4.91 -8.39
CA LEU A 16 -4.01 6.07 -7.82
C LEU A 16 -4.95 5.67 -6.68
N VAL A 17 -5.71 4.59 -6.84
CA VAL A 17 -6.59 4.04 -5.79
C VAL A 17 -5.78 3.66 -4.56
N LEU A 18 -4.63 3.00 -4.73
CA LEU A 18 -3.77 2.61 -3.61
C LEU A 18 -3.17 3.82 -2.89
N VAL A 19 -2.72 4.84 -3.63
CA VAL A 19 -2.21 6.10 -3.04
C VAL A 19 -3.30 6.82 -2.26
N PHE A 20 -4.51 6.89 -2.79
CA PHE A 20 -5.65 7.48 -2.10
C PHE A 20 -5.97 6.72 -0.81
N PHE A 21 -5.99 5.39 -0.87
CA PHE A 21 -6.18 4.56 0.32
C PHE A 21 -5.12 4.82 1.39
N ILE A 22 -3.82 4.85 1.01
CA ILE A 22 -2.74 5.13 1.95
C ILE A 22 -2.91 6.51 2.60
N ALA A 23 -3.29 7.53 1.84
CA ALA A 23 -3.52 8.87 2.37
C ALA A 23 -4.65 8.90 3.41
N VAL A 24 -5.78 8.25 3.12
CA VAL A 24 -6.91 8.13 4.07
C VAL A 24 -6.51 7.31 5.29
N HIS A 25 -5.77 6.22 5.10
CA HIS A 25 -5.30 5.36 6.17
C HIS A 25 -4.35 6.10 7.13
N LEU A 26 -3.38 6.84 6.59
CA LEU A 26 -2.49 7.69 7.40
C LEU A 26 -3.24 8.79 8.15
N ALA A 27 -4.22 9.42 7.51
CA ALA A 27 -5.06 10.40 8.17
C ALA A 27 -5.83 9.77 9.35
N GLY A 28 -6.32 8.54 9.20
CA GLY A 28 -6.94 7.78 10.29
C GLY A 28 -5.99 7.51 11.46
N ILE A 29 -4.74 7.14 11.18
CA ILE A 29 -3.72 6.91 12.22
C ILE A 29 -3.39 8.22 12.96
N ILE A 30 -3.24 9.34 12.23
CA ILE A 30 -3.03 10.65 12.84
C ILE A 30 -4.22 11.04 13.72
N PHE A 31 -5.44 10.80 13.24
CA PHE A 31 -6.65 11.07 14.01
C PHE A 31 -6.73 10.22 15.29
N ALA A 32 -6.31 8.96 15.25
CA ALA A 32 -6.20 8.09 16.42
C ALA A 32 -5.27 8.66 17.50
N GLY A 33 -4.17 9.30 17.08
CA GLY A 33 -3.25 9.99 18.01
C GLY A 33 -3.81 11.27 18.61
N ILE A 34 -4.70 11.97 17.91
CA ILE A 34 -5.28 13.26 18.37
C ILE A 34 -6.49 13.01 19.27
N ASN A 35 -7.38 12.11 18.89
CA ASN A 35 -8.62 11.81 19.62
C ASN A 35 -8.87 10.30 19.66
N PRO A 36 -8.23 9.58 20.61
CA PRO A 36 -8.32 8.13 20.74
C PRO A 36 -9.76 7.61 20.90
N ASP A 37 -10.57 8.29 21.72
CA ASP A 37 -11.94 7.84 22.03
C ASP A 37 -12.84 7.93 20.80
N ALA A 38 -12.75 9.02 20.05
CA ALA A 38 -13.52 9.18 18.81
C ALA A 38 -13.05 8.20 17.73
N PHE A 39 -11.76 7.90 17.68
CA PHE A 39 -11.21 6.89 16.77
C PHE A 39 -11.73 5.50 17.11
N GLU A 40 -11.79 5.13 18.39
CA GLU A 40 -12.28 3.81 18.83
C GLU A 40 -13.76 3.61 18.42
N ILE A 41 -14.60 4.63 18.62
CA ILE A 41 -16.00 4.59 18.18
C ILE A 41 -16.07 4.41 16.65
N TYR A 42 -15.27 5.15 15.89
CA TYR A 42 -15.21 5.04 14.44
C TYR A 42 -14.73 3.65 13.99
N ALA A 43 -13.66 3.15 14.57
CA ALA A 43 -13.06 1.84 14.23
C ALA A 43 -14.04 0.69 14.55
N SER A 44 -14.70 0.74 15.72
CA SER A 44 -15.72 -0.24 16.13
C SER A 44 -16.91 -0.25 15.16
N ASN A 45 -17.42 0.91 14.78
CA ASN A 45 -18.50 1.02 13.79
C ASN A 45 -18.10 0.52 12.42
N LEU A 46 -16.86 0.78 12.01
CA LEU A 46 -16.32 0.29 10.75
C LEU A 46 -16.19 -1.24 10.75
N HIS A 47 -15.70 -1.82 11.86
CA HIS A 47 -15.54 -3.26 12.03
C HIS A 47 -16.87 -4.02 12.07
N SER A 48 -17.92 -3.44 12.64
CA SER A 48 -19.26 -4.01 12.64
C SER A 48 -19.97 -3.89 11.27
N SER A 49 -19.39 -3.11 10.36
CA SER A 49 -19.95 -2.90 9.02
C SER A 49 -19.83 -4.13 8.13
N LEU A 50 -20.93 -4.54 7.53
CA LEU A 50 -20.95 -5.62 6.52
C LEU A 50 -20.15 -5.26 5.25
N PHE A 51 -19.90 -3.99 5.00
CA PHE A 51 -19.17 -3.53 3.81
C PHE A 51 -17.65 -3.68 3.94
N LEU A 52 -17.11 -3.70 5.16
CA LEU A 52 -15.66 -3.74 5.39
C LEU A 52 -14.99 -4.95 4.71
N PRO A 53 -15.47 -6.20 4.84
CA PRO A 53 -14.83 -7.34 4.19
C PRO A 53 -14.78 -7.23 2.66
N TYR A 54 -15.83 -6.71 2.05
CA TYR A 54 -15.86 -6.49 0.60
C TYR A 54 -14.85 -5.43 0.16
N PHE A 55 -14.73 -4.35 0.93
CA PHE A 55 -13.76 -3.30 0.67
C PHE A 55 -12.31 -3.81 0.82
N GLU A 56 -12.04 -4.63 1.82
CA GLU A 56 -10.74 -5.28 2.02
C GLU A 56 -10.38 -6.20 0.86
N ILE A 57 -11.31 -7.03 0.38
CA ILE A 57 -11.10 -7.91 -0.78
C ILE A 57 -10.83 -7.08 -2.03
N LEU A 58 -11.56 -5.99 -2.23
CA LEU A 58 -11.38 -5.09 -3.36
C LEU A 58 -9.98 -4.45 -3.34
N LEU A 59 -9.54 -3.95 -2.19
CA LEU A 59 -8.21 -3.37 -2.01
C LEU A 59 -7.10 -4.41 -2.22
N ALA A 60 -7.24 -5.60 -1.63
CA ALA A 60 -6.28 -6.68 -1.80
C ALA A 60 -6.17 -7.10 -3.27
N SER A 61 -7.30 -7.25 -3.97
CA SER A 61 -7.34 -7.57 -5.39
C SER A 61 -6.68 -6.47 -6.23
N THR A 62 -6.98 -5.20 -5.94
CA THR A 62 -6.36 -4.05 -6.61
C THR A 62 -4.85 -4.04 -6.42
N PHE A 63 -4.37 -4.32 -5.21
CA PHE A 63 -2.95 -4.40 -4.89
C PHE A 63 -2.25 -5.54 -5.65
N ILE A 64 -2.82 -6.73 -5.66
CA ILE A 64 -2.27 -7.89 -6.38
C ILE A 64 -2.18 -7.60 -7.89
N ILE A 65 -3.26 -7.05 -8.47
CA ILE A 65 -3.29 -6.69 -9.89
C ILE A 65 -2.24 -5.62 -10.18
N HIS A 66 -2.13 -4.59 -9.35
CA HIS A 66 -1.13 -3.53 -9.50
C HIS A 66 0.30 -4.07 -9.48
N ILE A 67 0.64 -4.94 -8.53
CA ILE A 67 1.97 -5.58 -8.47
C ILE A 67 2.21 -6.42 -9.73
N PHE A 68 1.26 -7.25 -10.12
CA PHE A 68 1.41 -8.12 -11.29
C PHE A 68 1.67 -7.31 -12.57
N LEU A 69 0.91 -6.25 -12.81
CA LEU A 69 1.08 -5.38 -13.98
C LEU A 69 2.42 -4.65 -13.93
N THR A 70 2.83 -4.19 -12.75
CA THR A 70 4.10 -3.50 -12.56
C THR A 70 5.29 -4.44 -12.81
N LEU A 71 5.27 -5.66 -12.26
CA LEU A 71 6.30 -6.67 -12.49
C LEU A 71 6.40 -7.04 -13.96
N LYS A 72 5.26 -7.31 -14.62
CA LYS A 72 5.21 -7.60 -16.05
C LYS A 72 5.88 -6.49 -16.88
N LYS A 73 5.60 -5.21 -16.55
CA LYS A 73 6.21 -4.06 -17.22
C LYS A 73 7.71 -3.96 -16.97
N VAL A 74 8.15 -4.15 -15.72
CA VAL A 74 9.58 -4.12 -15.36
C VAL A 74 10.34 -5.24 -16.08
N LEU A 75 9.81 -6.46 -16.09
CA LEU A 75 10.43 -7.60 -16.77
C LEU A 75 10.49 -7.37 -18.29
N LYS A 76 9.40 -6.89 -18.91
CA LYS A 76 9.36 -6.55 -20.34
C LYS A 76 10.42 -5.50 -20.68
N ASN A 77 10.53 -4.44 -19.88
CA ASN A 77 11.49 -3.37 -20.11
C ASN A 77 12.95 -3.87 -19.98
N ARG A 78 13.21 -4.77 -19.04
CA ARG A 78 14.54 -5.37 -18.85
C ARG A 78 14.91 -6.28 -20.03
N SER A 79 14.00 -7.14 -20.47
CA SER A 79 14.22 -8.09 -21.58
C SER A 79 14.42 -7.36 -22.92
N SER A 80 13.73 -6.24 -23.13
CA SER A 80 13.84 -5.43 -24.36
C SER A 80 15.11 -4.57 -24.45
N GLY A 81 16.01 -4.64 -23.45
CA GLY A 81 17.26 -3.88 -23.42
C GLY A 81 17.06 -2.36 -23.50
N ASN A 82 15.91 -1.87 -23.06
CA ASN A 82 15.45 -0.50 -23.32
C ASN A 82 16.23 0.56 -22.53
N LYS A 83 17.52 0.68 -22.84
CA LYS A 83 18.41 1.76 -22.37
C LYS A 83 18.08 3.10 -23.04
N ALA A 84 17.19 3.11 -24.03
CA ALA A 84 16.82 4.28 -24.80
C ALA A 84 16.13 5.36 -23.96
N ILE A 85 15.35 4.98 -22.93
CA ILE A 85 14.71 5.92 -22.01
C ILE A 85 15.72 6.81 -21.28
N LEU A 86 16.91 6.28 -20.99
CA LEU A 86 17.99 7.03 -20.36
C LEU A 86 18.67 8.05 -21.31
N LYS A 87 18.62 7.80 -22.62
CA LYS A 87 19.20 8.70 -23.63
C LYS A 87 18.26 9.84 -24.03
N THR A 88 16.95 9.58 -24.09
CA THR A 88 15.95 10.56 -24.54
C THR A 88 15.61 11.62 -23.47
N ARG A 89 15.82 11.32 -22.19
CA ARG A 89 15.59 12.24 -21.06
C ARG A 89 16.89 12.85 -20.53
N ARG A 90 17.79 13.25 -21.43
CA ARG A 90 19.12 13.76 -21.08
C ARG A 90 19.13 14.97 -20.14
N ASN A 91 18.03 15.74 -20.09
CA ASN A 91 17.88 16.92 -19.23
C ASN A 91 16.94 16.72 -18.04
N ASP A 92 16.32 15.52 -17.88
CA ASP A 92 15.40 15.22 -16.77
C ASP A 92 16.06 14.25 -15.79
N TYR A 93 17.00 14.78 -15.00
CA TYR A 93 17.70 14.00 -13.99
C TYR A 93 16.77 13.38 -12.94
N LEU A 94 15.77 14.15 -12.48
CA LEU A 94 14.80 13.69 -11.48
C LEU A 94 13.90 12.57 -12.01
N GLY A 95 13.43 12.67 -13.26
CA GLY A 95 12.64 11.62 -13.89
C GLY A 95 13.44 10.31 -14.11
N VAL A 96 14.72 10.43 -14.45
CA VAL A 96 15.62 9.27 -14.59
C VAL A 96 15.87 8.62 -13.24
N LEU A 97 16.16 9.40 -12.19
CA LEU A 97 16.38 8.90 -10.83
C LEU A 97 15.11 8.22 -10.31
N SER A 98 13.95 8.88 -10.43
CA SER A 98 12.65 8.36 -10.02
C SER A 98 12.36 7.00 -10.68
N SER A 99 12.58 6.87 -12.00
CA SER A 99 12.32 5.62 -12.72
C SER A 99 13.26 4.47 -12.31
N LYS A 100 14.47 4.77 -11.83
CA LYS A 100 15.40 3.77 -11.30
C LYS A 100 15.03 3.30 -9.91
N VAL A 101 14.60 4.22 -9.04
CA VAL A 101 14.29 3.95 -7.64
C VAL A 101 12.89 3.33 -7.48
N GLN A 102 11.96 3.64 -8.38
CA GLN A 102 10.56 3.20 -8.32
C GLN A 102 10.37 1.69 -8.10
N PRO A 103 11.06 0.77 -8.82
CA PRO A 103 10.89 -0.66 -8.58
C PRO A 103 11.36 -1.07 -7.18
N PHE A 104 12.41 -0.43 -6.68
CA PHE A 104 13.00 -0.73 -5.38
C PHE A 104 12.09 -0.28 -4.24
N SER A 105 11.58 0.95 -4.30
CA SER A 105 10.60 1.47 -3.34
C SER A 105 9.31 0.66 -3.34
N GLY A 106 8.87 0.19 -4.52
CA GLY A 106 7.72 -0.70 -4.64
C GLY A 106 7.91 -2.04 -3.93
N ILE A 107 9.10 -2.64 -4.00
CA ILE A 107 9.41 -3.89 -3.28
C ILE A 107 9.41 -3.66 -1.77
N ILE A 108 10.03 -2.58 -1.30
CA ILE A 108 10.07 -2.22 0.12
C ILE A 108 8.64 -2.02 0.65
N LEU A 109 7.82 -1.26 -0.06
CA LEU A 109 6.44 -1.00 0.33
C LEU A 109 5.59 -2.28 0.33
N ALA A 110 5.77 -3.16 -0.66
CA ALA A 110 5.09 -4.45 -0.72
C ALA A 110 5.49 -5.36 0.45
N SER A 111 6.78 -5.41 0.78
CA SER A 111 7.28 -6.19 1.94
C SER A 111 6.73 -5.65 3.25
N PHE A 112 6.75 -4.33 3.43
CA PHE A 112 6.14 -3.69 4.59
C PHE A 112 4.64 -4.03 4.70
N LEU A 113 3.88 -3.93 3.61
CA LEU A 113 2.45 -4.22 3.62
C LEU A 113 2.16 -5.67 3.99
N ILE A 114 2.93 -6.63 3.49
CA ILE A 114 2.79 -8.06 3.84
C ILE A 114 2.99 -8.24 5.35
N ILE A 115 4.08 -7.69 5.90
CA ILE A 115 4.36 -7.77 7.34
C ILE A 115 3.26 -7.09 8.16
N HIS A 116 2.84 -5.91 7.74
CA HIS A 116 1.77 -5.13 8.36
C HIS A 116 0.45 -5.91 8.45
N LEU A 117 0.05 -6.56 7.36
CA LEU A 117 -1.16 -7.38 7.33
C LEU A 117 -1.06 -8.58 8.27
N PHE A 118 0.09 -9.28 8.27
CA PHE A 118 0.30 -10.43 9.15
C PHE A 118 0.36 -10.05 10.64
N GLN A 119 0.87 -8.87 10.97
CA GLN A 119 1.02 -8.45 12.35
C GLN A 119 -0.26 -7.79 12.92
N LEU A 120 -0.96 -7.01 12.11
CA LEU A 120 -2.05 -6.18 12.60
C LEU A 120 -3.44 -6.62 12.12
N ARG A 121 -3.53 -7.15 10.89
CA ARG A 121 -4.83 -7.47 10.32
C ARG A 121 -5.29 -8.90 10.60
N PHE A 122 -4.40 -9.89 10.48
CA PHE A 122 -4.79 -11.30 10.66
C PHE A 122 -5.04 -11.71 12.12
N PRO A 123 -4.26 -11.27 13.13
CA PRO A 123 -4.60 -11.52 14.53
C PRO A 123 -5.65 -10.52 15.01
N ARG A 124 -6.87 -10.59 14.46
CA ARG A 124 -7.98 -9.72 14.84
C ARG A 124 -8.44 -10.07 16.25
N PRO A 125 -8.43 -9.13 17.21
CA PRO A 125 -9.07 -9.35 18.51
C PRO A 125 -10.58 -9.44 18.30
N GLU A 126 -11.22 -10.38 19.03
CA GLU A 126 -12.67 -10.53 19.04
C GLU A 126 -13.36 -9.41 19.83
N ASP A 127 -12.61 -8.72 20.70
CA ASP A 127 -13.09 -7.65 21.57
C ASP A 127 -12.80 -6.27 20.98
N SER A 128 -13.73 -5.34 21.20
CA SER A 128 -13.81 -3.99 20.61
C SER A 128 -12.77 -2.98 21.11
N PHE A 129 -11.65 -3.40 21.70
CA PHE A 129 -10.58 -2.50 22.17
C PHE A 129 -9.40 -2.49 21.21
N GLU A 130 -9.57 -1.85 20.06
CA GLU A 130 -8.54 -1.88 19.02
C GLU A 130 -7.28 -1.11 19.37
N LEU A 131 -7.44 0.07 19.97
CA LEU A 131 -6.30 0.90 20.39
C LEU A 131 -5.47 0.25 21.49
N SER A 132 -6.11 -0.36 22.51
CA SER A 132 -5.39 -1.04 23.59
C SER A 132 -4.65 -2.27 23.06
N THR A 133 -5.25 -3.01 22.14
CA THR A 133 -4.63 -4.17 21.49
C THR A 133 -3.46 -3.75 20.60
N LEU A 134 -3.61 -2.68 19.86
CA LEU A 134 -2.54 -2.09 19.05
C LEU A 134 -1.38 -1.62 19.94
N LYS A 135 -1.68 -0.90 21.01
CA LYS A 135 -0.69 -0.40 21.97
C LYS A 135 0.07 -1.54 22.63
N ASN A 136 -0.63 -2.58 23.11
CA ASN A 136 0.00 -3.75 23.69
C ASN A 136 0.90 -4.51 22.71
N LYS A 137 0.50 -4.61 21.44
CA LYS A 137 1.33 -5.21 20.39
C LYS A 137 2.57 -4.38 20.10
N LEU A 138 2.45 -3.06 20.06
CA LEU A 138 3.57 -2.14 19.83
C LEU A 138 4.54 -2.14 21.04
N GLU A 139 4.03 -2.16 22.27
CA GLU A 139 4.83 -2.20 23.50
C GLU A 139 5.48 -3.57 23.74
N GLY A 140 4.93 -4.65 23.19
CA GLY A 140 5.45 -6.03 23.34
C GLY A 140 6.79 -6.31 22.62
N GLY A 141 7.52 -5.30 22.18
CA GLY A 141 8.93 -5.35 21.75
C GLY A 141 9.24 -6.00 20.41
N HIS A 142 8.36 -6.85 19.88
CA HIS A 142 8.61 -7.53 18.61
C HIS A 142 8.27 -6.68 17.37
N ILE A 143 7.51 -5.61 17.56
CA ILE A 143 7.02 -4.74 16.49
C ILE A 143 7.76 -3.40 16.46
N LEU A 144 8.29 -2.94 17.60
CA LEU A 144 9.01 -1.66 17.74
C LEU A 144 10.18 -1.50 16.76
N VAL A 145 10.85 -2.59 16.39
CA VAL A 145 11.97 -2.58 15.44
C VAL A 145 11.55 -2.22 14.02
N LEU A 146 10.28 -2.39 13.66
CA LEU A 146 9.75 -2.12 12.32
C LEU A 146 9.08 -0.75 12.18
N TYR A 147 8.68 -0.12 13.30
CA TYR A 147 7.94 1.14 13.31
C TYR A 147 8.70 2.29 14.01
N SER A 148 9.91 2.02 14.53
CA SER A 148 10.84 3.03 15.06
C SER A 148 11.80 3.52 13.96
#